data_bae32d0b05cfa8fa789103164e9d7321
#
_entry.id   bae32d0b05cfa8fa789103164e9d7321
#
_cell.length_a   1.000
_cell.length_b   1.000
_cell.length_c   1.000
_cell.angle_alpha   90.00
_cell.angle_beta   90.00
_cell.angle_gamma   90.00
#
_symmetry.space_group_name_H-M   'P 1'
#
loop_
_entity.id
_entity.type
_entity.pdbx_description
1 polymer ?
#
loop_
_entity_poly.entity_id
_entity_poly.type
_entity_poly.pdbx_seq_one_letter_code
_entity_poly.pdbx_strand_id
1 'polypeptide(L)'
;MPGTRFGEIYSQEPRYNTKAVVRETGVPADTFRAWERRYHVPLPHRTATGQRLYSERDIAIIRWLRDRTIEGLTVSQAVRLLEHQGEAEETGEQPITWELLEQQLVSALLRLDAQAAEAVLGQAFALYSLEDVCLKLMTPALVAIGQGWHDGTVSVGQEHFATQFVRRKIQGLLSIYDVVAGQATIVAACAPGEQHDVGLLILALILVRRGYRVIYLGADVPLAGLLPVVDQVGADLVCLSTVTAATAPAAQQVAEALHRTQHPPLVVVGGDGASAIDAENVPYLRIEGDARAAVDQIIALIGAHRSATRQD
;
A
#
# COMPACT_ATOMS: atom_id res chain seq x y z
N MET A 1 6.80 6.33 -29.73
CA MET A 1 7.60 7.34 -29.01
C MET A 1 7.15 7.35 -27.56
N PRO A 2 7.97 7.07 -26.54
CA PRO A 2 7.50 7.08 -25.13
C PRO A 2 7.11 8.49 -24.71
N GLY A 3 5.88 8.67 -24.24
CA GLY A 3 5.42 9.82 -23.46
C GLY A 3 4.61 10.89 -24.17
N THR A 4 3.51 10.54 -24.82
CA THR A 4 2.59 11.50 -25.45
C THR A 4 1.97 12.46 -24.40
N ARG A 5 1.59 11.96 -23.21
CA ARG A 5 1.03 12.80 -22.13
C ARG A 5 1.98 13.92 -21.66
N PHE A 6 3.30 13.66 -21.67
CA PHE A 6 4.28 14.71 -21.36
C PHE A 6 4.53 15.66 -22.55
N GLY A 7 4.26 15.21 -23.79
CA GLY A 7 4.45 16.02 -25.00
C GLY A 7 3.37 17.08 -25.22
N GLU A 8 2.15 16.85 -24.72
CA GLU A 8 1.04 17.81 -24.82
C GLU A 8 1.09 18.89 -23.73
N ILE A 9 1.66 18.57 -22.55
CA ILE A 9 1.69 19.45 -21.40
C ILE A 9 3.00 20.23 -21.30
N TYR A 10 4.13 19.62 -21.74
CA TYR A 10 5.46 20.18 -21.56
C TYR A 10 6.17 20.46 -22.89
N SER A 11 6.86 21.59 -22.98
CA SER A 11 7.65 21.95 -24.16
C SER A 11 8.72 20.90 -24.47
N GLN A 12 8.82 20.52 -25.74
CA GLN A 12 9.87 19.63 -26.25
C GLN A 12 11.14 20.39 -26.70
N GLU A 13 11.15 21.71 -26.59
CA GLU A 13 12.28 22.53 -26.99
C GLU A 13 13.46 22.33 -26.02
N PRO A 14 14.65 21.92 -26.52
CA PRO A 14 15.80 21.63 -25.68
C PRO A 14 16.46 22.91 -25.19
N ARG A 15 16.27 23.26 -23.91
CA ARG A 15 16.76 24.54 -23.32
C ARG A 15 17.67 24.35 -22.11
N TYR A 16 17.58 23.20 -21.42
CA TYR A 16 18.20 23.00 -20.12
C TYR A 16 19.49 22.19 -20.24
N ASN A 17 20.59 22.68 -19.69
CA ASN A 17 21.82 21.90 -19.57
C ASN A 17 21.73 20.91 -18.39
N THR A 18 22.66 19.94 -18.35
CA THR A 18 22.73 18.92 -17.30
C THR A 18 22.67 19.48 -15.87
N LYS A 19 23.35 20.63 -15.61
CA LYS A 19 23.37 21.25 -14.28
C LYS A 19 22.02 21.80 -13.87
N ALA A 20 21.27 22.38 -14.82
CA ALA A 20 19.91 22.84 -14.59
C ALA A 20 18.97 21.66 -14.28
N VAL A 21 19.09 20.55 -15.03
CA VAL A 21 18.28 19.33 -14.79
C VAL A 21 18.52 18.78 -13.39
N VAL A 22 19.78 18.64 -12.94
CA VAL A 22 20.10 18.21 -11.58
C VAL A 22 19.41 19.09 -10.53
N ARG A 23 19.48 20.40 -10.69
CA ARG A 23 18.86 21.35 -9.76
C ARG A 23 17.33 21.20 -9.74
N GLU A 24 16.71 21.07 -10.92
CA GLU A 24 15.24 21.01 -11.08
C GLU A 24 14.64 19.68 -10.63
N THR A 25 15.40 18.57 -10.76
CA THR A 25 14.88 17.23 -10.49
C THR A 25 15.36 16.63 -9.18
N GLY A 26 16.48 17.13 -8.64
CA GLY A 26 17.17 16.51 -7.50
C GLY A 26 17.88 15.19 -7.84
N VAL A 27 17.85 14.74 -9.11
CA VAL A 27 18.47 13.49 -9.55
C VAL A 27 19.91 13.74 -9.98
N PRO A 28 20.90 12.97 -9.49
CA PRO A 28 22.30 13.10 -9.91
C PRO A 28 22.46 12.88 -11.42
N ALA A 29 23.36 13.64 -12.04
CA ALA A 29 23.61 13.58 -13.49
C ALA A 29 23.95 12.17 -13.99
N ASP A 30 24.74 11.43 -13.24
CA ASP A 30 25.17 10.06 -13.63
C ASP A 30 24.00 9.08 -13.59
N THR A 31 23.01 9.31 -12.74
CA THR A 31 21.81 8.50 -12.63
C THR A 31 20.96 8.60 -13.91
N PHE A 32 20.53 9.80 -14.30
CA PHE A 32 19.70 9.92 -15.51
C PHE A 32 20.49 9.71 -16.82
N ARG A 33 21.81 9.88 -16.81
CA ARG A 33 22.68 9.47 -17.93
C ARG A 33 22.75 7.92 -18.04
N ALA A 34 22.72 7.21 -16.91
CA ALA A 34 22.61 5.76 -16.93
C ALA A 34 21.25 5.31 -17.48
N TRP A 35 20.17 6.02 -17.15
CA TRP A 35 18.84 5.77 -17.72
C TRP A 35 18.81 6.04 -19.24
N GLU A 36 19.40 7.17 -19.71
CA GLU A 36 19.58 7.47 -21.14
C GLU A 36 20.26 6.31 -21.87
N ARG A 37 21.40 5.80 -21.34
CA ARG A 37 22.16 4.73 -21.99
C ARG A 37 21.44 3.39 -22.00
N ARG A 38 20.72 3.05 -20.91
CA ARG A 38 20.15 1.70 -20.70
C ARG A 38 18.73 1.58 -21.20
N TYR A 39 17.97 2.66 -21.12
CA TYR A 39 16.55 2.66 -21.39
C TYR A 39 16.12 3.68 -22.45
N HIS A 40 17.08 4.45 -22.99
CA HIS A 40 16.80 5.52 -23.94
C HIS A 40 15.82 6.60 -23.42
N VAL A 41 15.81 6.82 -22.11
CA VAL A 41 14.97 7.81 -21.43
C VAL A 41 15.80 8.50 -20.33
N PRO A 42 15.85 9.87 -20.31
CA PRO A 42 15.35 10.84 -21.28
C PRO A 42 16.10 10.81 -22.61
N LEU A 43 15.60 11.55 -23.61
CA LEU A 43 16.23 11.69 -24.95
C LEU A 43 16.73 13.12 -25.16
N PRO A 44 17.90 13.52 -24.60
CA PRO A 44 18.41 14.87 -24.76
C PRO A 44 18.85 15.14 -26.20
N HIS A 45 18.65 16.37 -26.63
CA HIS A 45 19.26 16.87 -27.85
C HIS A 45 20.77 17.09 -27.65
N ARG A 46 21.57 16.83 -28.68
CA ARG A 46 23.01 17.12 -28.65
C ARG A 46 23.32 18.30 -29.55
N THR A 47 23.98 19.31 -29.00
CA THR A 47 24.48 20.46 -29.78
C THR A 47 25.60 20.03 -30.74
N ALA A 48 25.97 20.89 -31.68
CA ALA A 48 27.11 20.67 -32.56
C ALA A 48 28.45 20.45 -31.83
N THR A 49 28.56 20.94 -30.59
CA THR A 49 29.70 20.71 -29.69
C THR A 49 29.58 19.47 -28.82
N GLY A 50 28.52 18.64 -29.01
CA GLY A 50 28.28 17.40 -28.27
C GLY A 50 27.68 17.58 -26.87
N GLN A 51 27.32 18.80 -26.48
CA GLN A 51 26.69 19.05 -25.19
C GLN A 51 25.22 18.58 -25.20
N ARG A 52 24.75 18.03 -24.06
CA ARG A 52 23.36 17.63 -23.87
C ARG A 52 22.50 18.81 -23.49
N LEU A 53 21.40 18.97 -24.18
CA LEU A 53 20.31 19.89 -23.83
C LEU A 53 19.02 19.08 -23.64
N TYR A 54 18.31 19.39 -22.60
CA TYR A 54 17.08 18.75 -22.18
C TYR A 54 15.88 19.69 -22.35
N SER A 55 14.73 19.15 -22.64
CA SER A 55 13.45 19.87 -22.70
C SER A 55 12.74 19.85 -21.34
N GLU A 56 11.65 20.62 -21.22
CA GLU A 56 10.75 20.53 -20.05
C GLU A 56 10.14 19.13 -19.93
N ARG A 57 9.84 18.50 -21.06
CA ARG A 57 9.39 17.13 -21.12
C ARG A 57 10.41 16.17 -20.51
N ASP A 58 11.69 16.28 -20.82
CA ASP A 58 12.74 15.44 -20.26
C ASP A 58 12.84 15.62 -18.74
N ILE A 59 12.72 16.86 -18.25
CA ILE A 59 12.70 17.17 -16.82
C ILE A 59 11.50 16.49 -16.13
N ALA A 60 10.32 16.60 -16.73
CA ALA A 60 9.11 15.97 -16.20
C ALA A 60 9.24 14.43 -16.15
N ILE A 61 9.79 13.82 -17.19
CA ILE A 61 10.07 12.37 -17.25
C ILE A 61 11.07 11.96 -16.17
N ILE A 62 12.17 12.70 -15.98
CA ILE A 62 13.17 12.41 -14.95
C ILE A 62 12.56 12.49 -13.54
N ARG A 63 11.74 13.53 -13.27
CA ARG A 63 11.00 13.64 -12.00
C ARG A 63 10.08 12.46 -11.78
N TRP A 64 9.30 12.10 -12.79
CA TRP A 64 8.36 10.99 -12.73
C TRP A 64 9.08 9.66 -12.48
N LEU A 65 10.19 9.36 -13.17
CA LEU A 65 11.00 8.16 -12.94
C LEU A 65 11.57 8.12 -11.52
N ARG A 66 12.07 9.26 -11.01
CA ARG A 66 12.54 9.38 -9.62
C ARG A 66 11.42 9.03 -8.64
N ASP A 67 10.25 9.62 -8.81
CA ASP A 67 9.13 9.44 -7.89
C ASP A 67 8.67 7.98 -7.88
N ARG A 68 8.60 7.33 -9.04
CA ARG A 68 8.31 5.89 -9.15
C ARG A 68 9.37 5.01 -8.47
N THR A 69 10.65 5.38 -8.55
CA THR A 69 11.72 4.61 -7.88
C THR A 69 11.70 4.83 -6.37
N ILE A 70 11.34 6.00 -5.88
CA ILE A 70 11.11 6.25 -4.44
C ILE A 70 9.92 5.43 -3.94
N GLU A 71 8.89 5.24 -4.74
CA GLU A 71 7.73 4.39 -4.45
C GLU A 71 8.04 2.88 -4.53
N GLY A 72 9.29 2.49 -4.84
CA GLY A 72 9.76 1.10 -4.82
C GLY A 72 9.73 0.38 -6.17
N LEU A 73 9.39 1.06 -7.28
CA LEU A 73 9.52 0.48 -8.62
C LEU A 73 10.98 0.44 -9.06
N THR A 74 11.38 -0.60 -9.76
CA THR A 74 12.66 -0.57 -10.47
C THR A 74 12.57 0.41 -11.66
N VAL A 75 13.68 0.99 -12.07
CA VAL A 75 13.72 1.91 -13.21
C VAL A 75 13.18 1.25 -14.49
N SER A 76 13.46 -0.04 -14.70
CA SER A 76 12.95 -0.79 -15.86
C SER A 76 11.43 -0.97 -15.84
N GLN A 77 10.82 -1.09 -14.66
CA GLN A 77 9.37 -1.13 -14.52
C GLN A 77 8.75 0.25 -14.79
N ALA A 78 9.35 1.30 -14.23
CA ALA A 78 8.90 2.67 -14.46
C ALA A 78 9.00 3.07 -15.95
N VAL A 79 10.07 2.68 -16.65
CA VAL A 79 10.21 2.95 -18.10
C VAL A 79 9.15 2.21 -18.92
N ARG A 80 8.89 0.94 -18.62
CA ARG A 80 7.80 0.19 -19.30
C ARG A 80 6.44 0.85 -19.11
N LEU A 81 6.17 1.36 -17.91
CA LEU A 81 4.98 2.17 -17.63
C LEU A 81 4.86 3.38 -18.56
N LEU A 82 5.97 4.10 -18.72
CA LEU A 82 6.02 5.28 -19.58
C LEU A 82 5.78 4.93 -21.06
N GLU A 83 6.30 3.78 -21.50
CA GLU A 83 6.11 3.26 -22.86
C GLU A 83 4.67 2.83 -23.11
N HIS A 84 4.05 2.07 -22.20
CA HIS A 84 2.65 1.65 -22.33
C HIS A 84 1.67 2.82 -22.33
N GLN A 85 1.93 3.89 -21.57
CA GLN A 85 1.11 5.10 -21.64
C GLN A 85 1.20 5.77 -23.02
N GLY A 86 2.34 5.68 -23.70
CA GLY A 86 2.51 6.21 -25.05
C GLY A 86 1.85 5.35 -26.14
N GLU A 87 1.91 4.02 -26.01
CA GLU A 87 1.34 3.06 -26.96
C GLU A 87 -0.20 3.05 -26.92
N ALA A 88 -0.80 3.18 -25.73
CA ALA A 88 -2.25 3.25 -25.55
C ALA A 88 -2.87 4.49 -26.26
N GLU A 89 -2.16 5.60 -26.31
CA GLU A 89 -2.61 6.80 -27.02
C GLU A 89 -2.48 6.67 -28.57
N GLU A 90 -1.47 5.94 -29.06
CA GLU A 90 -1.29 5.71 -30.52
C GLU A 90 -2.30 4.68 -31.07
N THR A 91 -2.75 3.72 -30.26
CA THR A 91 -3.69 2.68 -30.68
C THR A 91 -5.16 3.02 -30.45
N GLY A 92 -5.47 4.16 -29.83
CA GLY A 92 -6.83 4.54 -29.46
C GLY A 92 -7.41 3.67 -28.33
N GLU A 93 -6.59 2.88 -27.65
CA GLU A 93 -6.95 2.16 -26.45
C GLU A 93 -7.11 3.14 -25.28
N GLN A 94 -8.18 2.98 -24.51
CA GLN A 94 -8.40 3.82 -23.34
C GLN A 94 -7.23 3.65 -22.35
N PRO A 95 -6.71 4.75 -21.77
CA PRO A 95 -5.65 4.65 -20.79
C PRO A 95 -6.12 3.78 -19.63
N ILE A 96 -5.21 2.91 -19.14
CA ILE A 96 -5.50 2.05 -17.99
C ILE A 96 -5.63 2.94 -16.76
N THR A 97 -6.86 3.19 -16.33
CA THR A 97 -7.18 3.95 -15.13
C THR A 97 -7.52 3.02 -13.95
N TRP A 98 -7.49 3.57 -12.74
CA TRP A 98 -7.91 2.81 -11.56
C TRP A 98 -9.37 2.34 -11.67
N GLU A 99 -10.23 3.19 -12.21
CA GLU A 99 -11.65 2.91 -12.42
C GLU A 99 -11.86 1.74 -13.39
N LEU A 100 -11.07 1.71 -14.49
CA LEU A 100 -11.14 0.61 -15.46
C LEU A 100 -10.66 -0.71 -14.85
N LEU A 101 -9.53 -0.70 -14.12
CA LEU A 101 -9.01 -1.87 -13.43
C LEU A 101 -9.99 -2.38 -12.36
N GLU A 102 -10.60 -1.47 -11.60
CA GLU A 102 -11.61 -1.81 -10.59
C GLU A 102 -12.83 -2.46 -11.22
N GLN A 103 -13.40 -1.88 -12.28
CA GLN A 103 -14.52 -2.45 -13.01
C GLN A 103 -14.20 -3.85 -13.56
N GLN A 104 -13.01 -4.03 -14.13
CA GLN A 104 -12.56 -5.32 -14.64
C GLN A 104 -12.39 -6.35 -13.52
N LEU A 105 -11.78 -5.96 -12.39
CA LEU A 105 -11.58 -6.83 -11.24
C LEU A 105 -12.93 -7.25 -10.63
N VAL A 106 -13.82 -6.29 -10.34
CA VAL A 106 -15.17 -6.56 -9.83
C VAL A 106 -15.93 -7.49 -10.76
N SER A 107 -15.93 -7.20 -12.08
CA SER A 107 -16.60 -8.03 -13.08
C SER A 107 -16.05 -9.47 -13.11
N ALA A 108 -14.73 -9.65 -13.03
CA ALA A 108 -14.10 -10.98 -12.99
C ALA A 108 -14.49 -11.75 -11.72
N LEU A 109 -14.42 -11.09 -10.56
CA LEU A 109 -14.77 -11.68 -9.27
C LEU A 109 -16.25 -12.08 -9.19
N LEU A 110 -17.15 -11.25 -9.69
CA LEU A 110 -18.60 -11.56 -9.74
C LEU A 110 -18.94 -12.71 -10.69
N ARG A 111 -18.11 -12.95 -11.71
CA ARG A 111 -18.24 -14.14 -12.58
C ARG A 111 -17.52 -15.37 -12.02
N LEU A 112 -16.93 -15.28 -10.83
CA LEU A 112 -16.11 -16.33 -10.21
C LEU A 112 -14.91 -16.75 -11.07
N ASP A 113 -14.41 -15.83 -11.89
CA ASP A 113 -13.31 -16.05 -12.84
C ASP A 113 -11.98 -15.62 -12.19
N ALA A 114 -11.36 -16.56 -11.46
CA ALA A 114 -10.09 -16.33 -10.82
C ALA A 114 -8.96 -16.00 -11.82
N GLN A 115 -8.98 -16.57 -13.02
CA GLN A 115 -7.94 -16.36 -14.02
C GLN A 115 -8.00 -14.93 -14.57
N ALA A 116 -9.19 -14.44 -14.90
CA ALA A 116 -9.38 -13.05 -15.31
C ALA A 116 -9.00 -12.07 -14.19
N ALA A 117 -9.40 -12.35 -12.93
CA ALA A 117 -9.02 -11.52 -11.78
C ALA A 117 -7.49 -11.48 -11.58
N GLU A 118 -6.79 -12.61 -11.73
CA GLU A 118 -5.31 -12.66 -11.69
C GLU A 118 -4.67 -11.85 -12.81
N ALA A 119 -5.23 -11.88 -14.02
CA ALA A 119 -4.71 -11.11 -15.15
C ALA A 119 -4.83 -9.59 -14.86
N VAL A 120 -5.96 -9.12 -14.32
CA VAL A 120 -6.16 -7.71 -13.93
C VAL A 120 -5.17 -7.32 -12.83
N LEU A 121 -4.99 -8.14 -11.79
CA LEU A 121 -4.02 -7.85 -10.74
C LEU A 121 -2.59 -7.88 -11.27
N GLY A 122 -2.24 -8.80 -12.18
CA GLY A 122 -0.95 -8.85 -12.85
C GLY A 122 -0.65 -7.56 -13.60
N GLN A 123 -1.63 -7.04 -14.35
CA GLN A 123 -1.53 -5.75 -15.03
C GLN A 123 -1.36 -4.60 -14.03
N ALA A 124 -2.16 -4.58 -12.95
CA ALA A 124 -2.06 -3.55 -11.93
C ALA A 124 -0.68 -3.56 -11.24
N PHE A 125 -0.16 -4.72 -10.85
CA PHE A 125 1.17 -4.84 -10.23
C PHE A 125 2.33 -4.51 -11.18
N ALA A 126 2.15 -4.70 -12.49
CA ALA A 126 3.13 -4.27 -13.48
C ALA A 126 3.20 -2.74 -13.58
N LEU A 127 2.09 -2.06 -13.30
CA LEU A 127 1.92 -0.62 -13.48
C LEU A 127 2.11 0.20 -12.20
N TYR A 128 1.74 -0.34 -11.04
CA TYR A 128 1.61 0.41 -9.80
C TYR A 128 2.34 -0.27 -8.63
N SER A 129 2.57 0.49 -7.57
CA SER A 129 3.15 -0.08 -6.35
C SER A 129 2.21 -1.09 -5.71
N LEU A 130 2.77 -2.06 -4.98
CA LEU A 130 1.98 -3.06 -4.27
C LEU A 130 0.97 -2.41 -3.30
N GLU A 131 1.42 -1.37 -2.59
CA GLU A 131 0.57 -0.62 -1.65
C GLU A 131 -0.60 0.06 -2.38
N ASP A 132 -0.32 0.71 -3.53
CA ASP A 132 -1.39 1.34 -4.32
C ASP A 132 -2.38 0.32 -4.88
N VAL A 133 -1.92 -0.85 -5.34
CA VAL A 133 -2.82 -1.92 -5.81
C VAL A 133 -3.72 -2.42 -4.68
N CYS A 134 -3.17 -2.61 -3.47
CA CYS A 134 -3.99 -3.00 -2.33
C CYS A 134 -5.02 -1.92 -1.96
N LEU A 135 -4.60 -0.65 -1.88
CA LEU A 135 -5.44 0.44 -1.38
C LEU A 135 -6.39 1.03 -2.42
N LYS A 136 -5.95 1.13 -3.70
CA LYS A 136 -6.70 1.80 -4.76
C LYS A 136 -7.43 0.85 -5.72
N LEU A 137 -7.17 -0.47 -5.62
CA LEU A 137 -7.83 -1.44 -6.47
C LEU A 137 -8.52 -2.55 -5.65
N MET A 138 -7.77 -3.29 -4.83
CA MET A 138 -8.34 -4.44 -4.11
C MET A 138 -9.37 -3.99 -3.07
N THR A 139 -9.07 -2.97 -2.27
CA THR A 139 -9.99 -2.46 -1.24
C THR A 139 -11.26 -1.87 -1.86
N PRO A 140 -11.22 -0.94 -2.84
CA PRO A 140 -12.43 -0.43 -3.49
C PRO A 140 -13.27 -1.53 -4.15
N ALA A 141 -12.64 -2.50 -4.82
CA ALA A 141 -13.36 -3.62 -5.44
C ALA A 141 -14.13 -4.45 -4.39
N LEU A 142 -13.54 -4.74 -3.23
CA LEU A 142 -14.24 -5.44 -2.14
C LEU A 142 -15.36 -4.59 -1.53
N VAL A 143 -15.15 -3.29 -1.38
CA VAL A 143 -16.21 -2.36 -0.89
C VAL A 143 -17.39 -2.35 -1.85
N ALA A 144 -17.14 -2.24 -3.16
CA ALA A 144 -18.20 -2.26 -4.18
C ALA A 144 -18.98 -3.60 -4.18
N ILE A 145 -18.29 -4.73 -4.05
CA ILE A 145 -18.93 -6.07 -3.96
C ILE A 145 -19.72 -6.21 -2.66
N GLY A 146 -19.17 -5.75 -1.52
CA GLY A 146 -19.85 -5.77 -0.22
C GLY A 146 -21.12 -4.91 -0.22
N GLN A 147 -21.05 -3.71 -0.84
CA GLN A 147 -22.22 -2.86 -1.00
C GLN A 147 -23.30 -3.55 -1.88
N GLY A 148 -22.87 -4.17 -3.00
CA GLY A 148 -23.80 -4.93 -3.85
C GLY A 148 -24.44 -6.13 -3.13
N TRP A 149 -23.71 -6.80 -2.23
CA TRP A 149 -24.30 -7.83 -1.37
C TRP A 149 -25.33 -7.25 -0.39
N HIS A 150 -25.03 -6.12 0.24
CA HIS A 150 -25.96 -5.45 1.14
C HIS A 150 -27.26 -5.01 0.41
N ASP A 151 -27.12 -4.53 -0.82
CA ASP A 151 -28.23 -4.10 -1.68
C ASP A 151 -28.97 -5.28 -2.36
N GLY A 152 -28.51 -6.52 -2.17
CA GLY A 152 -29.11 -7.72 -2.72
C GLY A 152 -28.83 -7.97 -4.21
N THR A 153 -27.94 -7.19 -4.83
CA THR A 153 -27.51 -7.34 -6.24
C THR A 153 -26.37 -8.34 -6.41
N VAL A 154 -25.63 -8.64 -5.34
CA VAL A 154 -24.54 -9.61 -5.29
C VAL A 154 -24.91 -10.71 -4.29
N SER A 155 -24.73 -11.97 -4.69
CA SER A 155 -24.97 -13.09 -3.79
C SER A 155 -23.87 -13.24 -2.74
N VAL A 156 -24.18 -13.84 -1.57
CA VAL A 156 -23.19 -14.14 -0.53
C VAL A 156 -22.05 -15.00 -1.04
N GLY A 157 -22.32 -15.94 -1.98
CA GLY A 157 -21.28 -16.77 -2.58
C GLY A 157 -20.28 -16.00 -3.42
N GLN A 158 -20.73 -14.97 -4.15
CA GLN A 158 -19.86 -14.08 -4.92
C GLN A 158 -19.01 -13.19 -4.00
N GLU A 159 -19.62 -12.62 -2.97
CA GLU A 159 -18.89 -11.82 -1.96
C GLU A 159 -17.82 -12.67 -1.28
N HIS A 160 -18.17 -13.88 -0.81
CA HIS A 160 -17.21 -14.80 -0.18
C HIS A 160 -16.08 -15.20 -1.13
N PHE A 161 -16.38 -15.49 -2.41
CA PHE A 161 -15.36 -15.78 -3.40
C PHE A 161 -14.39 -14.62 -3.57
N ALA A 162 -14.91 -13.40 -3.72
CA ALA A 162 -14.12 -12.19 -3.91
C ALA A 162 -13.21 -11.91 -2.69
N THR A 163 -13.77 -11.96 -1.49
CA THR A 163 -13.03 -11.75 -0.25
C THR A 163 -11.94 -12.81 -0.06
N GLN A 164 -12.24 -14.10 -0.30
CA GLN A 164 -11.24 -15.17 -0.21
C GLN A 164 -10.17 -15.07 -1.29
N PHE A 165 -10.51 -14.63 -2.50
CA PHE A 165 -9.55 -14.41 -3.58
C PHE A 165 -8.53 -13.34 -3.18
N VAL A 166 -8.99 -12.16 -2.75
CA VAL A 166 -8.13 -11.06 -2.31
C VAL A 166 -7.30 -11.45 -1.08
N ARG A 167 -7.92 -12.09 -0.08
CA ARG A 167 -7.23 -12.56 1.13
C ARG A 167 -6.07 -13.50 0.80
N ARG A 168 -6.30 -14.53 -0.03
CA ARG A 168 -5.22 -15.44 -0.47
C ARG A 168 -4.09 -14.70 -1.20
N LYS A 169 -4.44 -13.72 -2.02
CA LYS A 169 -3.45 -12.92 -2.76
C LYS A 169 -2.54 -12.15 -1.80
N ILE A 170 -3.11 -11.46 -0.83
CA ILE A 170 -2.35 -10.66 0.14
C ILE A 170 -1.54 -11.57 1.08
N GLN A 171 -2.09 -12.71 1.52
CA GLN A 171 -1.37 -13.70 2.32
C GLN A 171 -0.16 -14.27 1.57
N GLY A 172 -0.32 -14.59 0.28
CA GLY A 172 0.79 -15.00 -0.57
C GLY A 172 1.88 -13.95 -0.68
N LEU A 173 1.51 -12.67 -0.78
CA LEU A 173 2.48 -11.56 -0.77
C LEU A 173 3.14 -11.41 0.61
N LEU A 174 2.38 -11.53 1.69
CA LEU A 174 2.90 -11.43 3.05
C LEU A 174 3.97 -12.50 3.32
N SER A 175 3.76 -13.74 2.88
CA SER A 175 4.69 -14.85 3.08
C SER A 175 6.06 -14.66 2.40
N ILE A 176 6.15 -13.79 1.39
CA ILE A 176 7.41 -13.48 0.70
C ILE A 176 8.31 -12.58 1.56
N TYR A 177 7.71 -11.76 2.44
CA TYR A 177 8.39 -10.75 3.23
C TYR A 177 8.60 -11.17 4.69
N ASP A 178 8.68 -12.49 4.98
CA ASP A 178 8.85 -12.98 6.34
C ASP A 178 10.11 -12.39 7.00
N VAL A 179 9.91 -11.59 8.05
CA VAL A 179 10.97 -10.90 8.79
C VAL A 179 11.15 -11.59 10.12
N VAL A 180 12.19 -12.43 10.22
CA VAL A 180 12.51 -13.19 11.44
C VAL A 180 12.95 -12.27 12.59
N ALA A 181 13.68 -11.19 12.28
CA ALA A 181 14.16 -10.21 13.25
C ALA A 181 13.91 -8.79 12.70
N GLY A 182 12.90 -8.10 13.22
CA GLY A 182 12.50 -6.76 12.78
C GLY A 182 12.87 -5.66 13.77
N GLN A 183 12.57 -4.43 13.39
CA GLN A 183 12.77 -3.24 14.22
C GLN A 183 11.93 -3.29 15.51
N ALA A 184 10.71 -3.85 15.44
CA ALA A 184 9.82 -4.14 16.57
C ALA A 184 8.96 -5.35 16.24
N THR A 185 8.44 -6.02 17.27
CA THR A 185 7.48 -7.12 17.14
C THR A 185 6.05 -6.57 17.32
N ILE A 186 5.23 -6.75 16.31
CA ILE A 186 3.84 -6.27 16.26
C ILE A 186 2.92 -7.49 16.17
N VAL A 187 1.93 -7.59 17.05
CA VAL A 187 0.85 -8.57 16.93
C VAL A 187 -0.34 -7.87 16.28
N ALA A 188 -0.88 -8.46 15.22
CA ALA A 188 -2.03 -7.94 14.49
C ALA A 188 -3.20 -8.93 14.58
N ALA A 189 -4.33 -8.49 15.16
CA ALA A 189 -5.51 -9.31 15.40
C ALA A 189 -6.79 -8.51 15.18
N CYS A 190 -7.86 -9.16 14.71
CA CYS A 190 -9.19 -8.59 14.78
C CYS A 190 -9.78 -8.85 16.18
N ALA A 191 -10.60 -7.92 16.64
CA ALA A 191 -11.32 -8.06 17.91
C ALA A 191 -12.22 -9.30 17.92
N PRO A 192 -12.57 -9.86 19.09
CA PRO A 192 -13.52 -10.96 19.17
C PRO A 192 -14.83 -10.63 18.46
N GLY A 193 -15.29 -11.54 17.61
CA GLY A 193 -16.46 -11.38 16.75
C GLY A 193 -16.23 -10.63 15.43
N GLU A 194 -15.05 -10.02 15.22
CA GLU A 194 -14.77 -9.28 13.99
C GLU A 194 -14.24 -10.21 12.89
N GLN A 195 -14.96 -10.27 11.76
CA GLN A 195 -14.64 -11.12 10.62
C GLN A 195 -13.93 -10.39 9.47
N HIS A 196 -13.93 -9.05 9.48
CA HIS A 196 -13.37 -8.22 8.42
C HIS A 196 -11.87 -7.99 8.64
N ASP A 197 -11.05 -8.93 8.17
CA ASP A 197 -9.61 -8.94 8.41
C ASP A 197 -8.75 -8.40 7.26
N VAL A 198 -9.33 -8.15 6.07
CA VAL A 198 -8.54 -7.76 4.88
C VAL A 198 -7.80 -6.44 5.08
N GLY A 199 -8.43 -5.44 5.71
CA GLY A 199 -7.77 -4.17 6.04
C GLY A 199 -6.56 -4.35 6.97
N LEU A 200 -6.71 -5.20 8.00
CA LEU A 200 -5.62 -5.56 8.91
C LEU A 200 -4.51 -6.34 8.20
N LEU A 201 -4.86 -7.21 7.27
CA LEU A 201 -3.90 -7.99 6.48
C LEU A 201 -3.08 -7.08 5.54
N ILE A 202 -3.69 -6.05 4.94
CA ILE A 202 -2.99 -5.01 4.17
C ILE A 202 -2.04 -4.21 5.07
N LEU A 203 -2.50 -3.80 6.25
CA LEU A 203 -1.67 -3.12 7.24
C LEU A 203 -0.45 -3.97 7.63
N ALA A 204 -0.65 -5.26 7.92
CA ALA A 204 0.41 -6.21 8.23
C ALA A 204 1.43 -6.30 7.09
N LEU A 205 0.96 -6.41 5.85
CA LEU A 205 1.82 -6.45 4.65
C LEU A 205 2.69 -5.20 4.52
N ILE A 206 2.12 -4.01 4.73
CA ILE A 206 2.87 -2.75 4.67
C ILE A 206 3.90 -2.68 5.81
N LEU A 207 3.54 -3.06 7.02
CA LEU A 207 4.46 -3.08 8.18
C LEU A 207 5.65 -4.03 7.97
N VAL A 208 5.42 -5.24 7.47
CA VAL A 208 6.49 -6.20 7.16
C VAL A 208 7.44 -5.63 6.11
N ARG A 209 6.91 -4.99 5.07
CA ARG A 209 7.72 -4.30 4.04
C ARG A 209 8.53 -3.11 4.58
N ARG A 210 8.08 -2.49 5.68
CA ARG A 210 8.83 -1.46 6.40
C ARG A 210 9.85 -2.03 7.40
N GLY A 211 10.00 -3.37 7.45
CA GLY A 211 11.01 -4.06 8.26
C GLY A 211 10.57 -4.36 9.70
N TYR A 212 9.26 -4.39 9.96
CA TYR A 212 8.71 -4.82 11.25
C TYR A 212 8.43 -6.31 11.25
N ARG A 213 8.65 -6.97 12.38
CA ARG A 213 8.21 -8.35 12.59
C ARG A 213 6.73 -8.34 12.95
N VAL A 214 5.88 -8.91 12.09
CA VAL A 214 4.43 -8.94 12.32
C VAL A 214 3.97 -10.38 12.55
N ILE A 215 3.27 -10.60 13.66
CA ILE A 215 2.56 -11.84 13.97
C ILE A 215 1.08 -11.59 13.65
N TYR A 216 0.65 -12.04 12.50
CA TYR A 216 -0.73 -11.88 12.04
C TYR A 216 -1.60 -13.03 12.54
N LEU A 217 -2.61 -12.75 13.35
CA LEU A 217 -3.51 -13.75 13.93
C LEU A 217 -4.86 -13.88 13.20
N GLY A 218 -5.23 -12.86 12.41
CA GLY A 218 -6.44 -12.88 11.59
C GLY A 218 -7.71 -12.43 12.32
N ALA A 219 -8.85 -12.96 11.83
CA ALA A 219 -10.19 -12.62 12.29
C ALA A 219 -10.54 -13.29 13.62
N ASP A 220 -11.49 -12.67 14.37
CA ASP A 220 -12.17 -13.25 15.53
C ASP A 220 -11.23 -13.85 16.58
N VAL A 221 -10.25 -13.06 17.05
CA VAL A 221 -9.25 -13.54 18.01
C VAL A 221 -9.74 -13.30 19.44
N PRO A 222 -10.07 -14.36 20.20
CA PRO A 222 -10.51 -14.19 21.58
C PRO A 222 -9.37 -13.75 22.48
N LEU A 223 -9.69 -12.96 23.51
CA LEU A 223 -8.72 -12.43 24.49
C LEU A 223 -7.85 -13.55 25.09
N ALA A 224 -8.46 -14.68 25.44
CA ALA A 224 -7.74 -15.82 26.03
C ALA A 224 -6.69 -16.43 25.09
N GLY A 225 -6.85 -16.28 23.76
CA GLY A 225 -5.87 -16.71 22.77
C GLY A 225 -4.82 -15.64 22.48
N LEU A 226 -5.18 -14.37 22.57
CA LEU A 226 -4.29 -13.26 22.27
C LEU A 226 -3.22 -13.03 23.36
N LEU A 227 -3.60 -13.01 24.62
CA LEU A 227 -2.70 -12.72 25.75
C LEU A 227 -1.45 -13.62 25.77
N PRO A 228 -1.57 -14.97 25.67
CA PRO A 228 -0.40 -15.82 25.66
C PRO A 228 0.54 -15.58 24.49
N VAL A 229 0.01 -15.24 23.31
CA VAL A 229 0.81 -14.95 22.13
C VAL A 229 1.59 -13.63 22.32
N VAL A 230 0.93 -12.58 22.82
CA VAL A 230 1.55 -11.28 23.11
C VAL A 230 2.73 -11.44 24.06
N ASP A 231 2.56 -12.18 25.14
CA ASP A 231 3.60 -12.47 26.12
C ASP A 231 4.74 -13.33 25.52
N GLN A 232 4.39 -14.42 24.85
CA GLN A 232 5.36 -15.35 24.26
C GLN A 232 6.29 -14.68 23.25
N VAL A 233 5.77 -13.76 22.43
CA VAL A 233 6.58 -13.09 21.40
C VAL A 233 7.24 -11.81 21.88
N GLY A 234 6.91 -11.35 23.10
CA GLY A 234 7.36 -10.07 23.63
C GLY A 234 6.93 -8.90 22.73
N ALA A 235 5.63 -8.79 22.48
CA ALA A 235 5.11 -7.79 21.54
C ALA A 235 5.39 -6.37 22.02
N ASP A 236 6.02 -5.55 21.17
CA ASP A 236 6.18 -4.11 21.42
C ASP A 236 4.86 -3.36 21.20
N LEU A 237 4.02 -3.84 20.27
CA LEU A 237 2.76 -3.22 19.91
C LEU A 237 1.72 -4.26 19.48
N VAL A 238 0.46 -4.01 19.81
CA VAL A 238 -0.70 -4.79 19.34
C VAL A 238 -1.58 -3.89 18.47
N CYS A 239 -1.85 -4.32 17.24
CA CYS A 239 -2.85 -3.74 16.34
C CYS A 239 -4.14 -4.52 16.46
N LEU A 240 -5.20 -3.89 16.98
CA LEU A 240 -6.56 -4.43 17.01
C LEU A 240 -7.40 -3.82 15.91
N SER A 241 -8.04 -4.64 15.09
CA SER A 241 -9.01 -4.20 14.09
C SER A 241 -10.44 -4.43 14.56
N THR A 242 -11.29 -3.41 14.40
CA THR A 242 -12.73 -3.49 14.61
C THR A 242 -13.41 -2.64 13.52
N VAL A 243 -14.03 -3.30 12.55
CA VAL A 243 -14.68 -2.67 11.40
C VAL A 243 -16.14 -2.38 11.71
N THR A 244 -16.80 -3.26 12.45
CA THR A 244 -18.20 -3.10 12.82
C THR A 244 -18.35 -2.46 14.21
N ALA A 245 -19.31 -1.56 14.37
CA ALA A 245 -19.60 -0.96 15.67
C ALA A 245 -19.97 -2.02 16.74
N ALA A 246 -20.51 -3.15 16.32
CA ALA A 246 -20.89 -4.24 17.21
C ALA A 246 -19.68 -4.90 17.91
N THR A 247 -18.50 -4.87 17.30
CA THR A 247 -17.26 -5.47 17.86
C THR A 247 -16.41 -4.46 18.64
N ALA A 248 -16.78 -3.17 18.62
CA ALA A 248 -16.07 -2.11 19.34
C ALA A 248 -15.95 -2.35 20.87
N PRO A 249 -17.01 -2.78 21.60
CA PRO A 249 -16.89 -3.08 23.02
C PRO A 249 -15.91 -4.22 23.31
N ALA A 250 -15.84 -5.24 22.45
CA ALA A 250 -14.88 -6.33 22.60
C ALA A 250 -13.44 -5.86 22.35
N ALA A 251 -13.22 -4.99 21.35
CA ALA A 251 -11.92 -4.37 21.11
C ALA A 251 -11.45 -3.55 22.34
N GLN A 252 -12.35 -2.78 22.94
CA GLN A 252 -12.05 -2.01 24.15
C GLN A 252 -11.64 -2.94 25.31
N GLN A 253 -12.40 -4.00 25.58
CA GLN A 253 -12.08 -4.96 26.63
C GLN A 253 -10.72 -5.61 26.43
N VAL A 254 -10.38 -5.96 25.18
CA VAL A 254 -9.06 -6.51 24.83
C VAL A 254 -7.95 -5.49 25.11
N ALA A 255 -8.12 -4.24 24.68
CA ALA A 255 -7.13 -3.20 24.90
C ALA A 255 -6.89 -2.92 26.40
N GLU A 256 -7.96 -2.86 27.19
CA GLU A 256 -7.87 -2.72 28.66
C GLU A 256 -7.18 -3.91 29.33
N ALA A 257 -7.43 -5.12 28.86
CA ALA A 257 -6.80 -6.32 29.40
C ALA A 257 -5.29 -6.35 29.10
N LEU A 258 -4.89 -5.96 27.88
CA LEU A 258 -3.49 -5.84 27.47
C LEU A 258 -2.75 -4.81 28.33
N HIS A 259 -3.38 -3.69 28.66
CA HIS A 259 -2.78 -2.64 29.50
C HIS A 259 -2.53 -3.13 30.94
N ARG A 260 -3.29 -4.11 31.43
CA ARG A 260 -3.13 -4.68 32.80
C ARG A 260 -2.11 -5.81 32.89
N THR A 261 -1.45 -6.17 31.77
CA THR A 261 -0.38 -7.19 31.78
C THR A 261 0.86 -6.70 32.51
N GLN A 262 1.74 -7.60 32.89
CA GLN A 262 2.99 -7.25 33.60
C GLN A 262 3.93 -6.40 32.71
N HIS A 263 3.94 -6.66 31.40
CA HIS A 263 4.70 -5.90 30.41
C HIS A 263 3.71 -5.44 29.32
N PRO A 264 3.00 -4.32 29.54
CA PRO A 264 1.96 -3.88 28.61
C PRO A 264 2.56 -3.43 27.29
N PRO A 265 2.13 -4.00 26.15
CA PRO A 265 2.51 -3.48 24.85
C PRO A 265 1.81 -2.14 24.58
N LEU A 266 2.33 -1.39 23.61
CA LEU A 266 1.51 -0.33 23.01
C LEU A 266 0.30 -0.95 22.34
N VAL A 267 -0.87 -0.33 22.47
CA VAL A 267 -2.09 -0.82 21.81
C VAL A 267 -2.64 0.26 20.88
N VAL A 268 -2.90 -0.14 19.64
CA VAL A 268 -3.59 0.69 18.67
C VAL A 268 -4.86 0.00 18.20
N VAL A 269 -5.95 0.75 18.07
CA VAL A 269 -7.24 0.26 17.59
C VAL A 269 -7.61 1.01 16.33
N GLY A 270 -7.90 0.28 15.25
CA GLY A 270 -8.28 0.83 13.95
C GLY A 270 -9.49 0.13 13.35
N GLY A 271 -9.96 0.65 12.20
CA GLY A 271 -11.17 0.26 11.52
C GLY A 271 -12.34 1.18 11.86
N ASP A 272 -13.38 1.20 11.01
CA ASP A 272 -14.50 2.14 11.12
C ASP A 272 -15.25 1.99 12.45
N GLY A 273 -15.36 0.77 12.97
CA GLY A 273 -15.97 0.46 14.27
C GLY A 273 -15.25 1.10 15.47
N ALA A 274 -13.95 1.42 15.33
CA ALA A 274 -13.19 2.08 16.39
C ALA A 274 -13.75 3.47 16.77
N SER A 275 -14.49 4.11 15.87
CA SER A 275 -15.18 5.38 16.14
C SER A 275 -16.30 5.25 17.17
N ALA A 276 -16.85 4.06 17.40
CA ALA A 276 -17.87 3.78 18.39
C ALA A 276 -17.31 3.56 19.81
N ILE A 277 -15.97 3.52 19.98
CA ILE A 277 -15.33 3.39 21.28
C ILE A 277 -15.21 4.79 21.91
N ASP A 278 -15.62 4.91 23.16
CA ASP A 278 -15.44 6.15 23.91
C ASP A 278 -13.94 6.37 24.16
N ALA A 279 -13.41 7.48 23.64
CA ALA A 279 -11.98 7.79 23.69
C ALA A 279 -11.52 8.38 25.05
N GLU A 280 -12.45 8.69 25.97
CA GLU A 280 -12.08 9.22 27.29
C GLU A 280 -11.56 8.12 28.20
N ASN A 281 -10.29 8.24 28.62
CA ASN A 281 -9.60 7.34 29.57
C ASN A 281 -9.29 5.91 29.09
N VAL A 282 -9.06 5.71 27.79
CA VAL A 282 -8.67 4.40 27.26
C VAL A 282 -7.15 4.27 27.08
N PRO A 283 -6.56 3.11 27.45
CA PRO A 283 -5.12 2.90 27.37
C PRO A 283 -4.65 2.47 25.97
N TYR A 284 -5.19 3.06 24.94
CA TYR A 284 -4.82 2.76 23.54
C TYR A 284 -4.95 4.00 22.66
N LEU A 285 -4.26 3.96 21.51
CA LEU A 285 -4.37 5.00 20.50
C LEU A 285 -5.35 4.55 19.39
N ARG A 286 -6.36 5.39 19.11
CA ARG A 286 -7.19 5.18 17.93
C ARG A 286 -6.44 5.66 16.70
N ILE A 287 -6.38 4.81 15.67
CA ILE A 287 -5.76 5.11 14.39
C ILE A 287 -6.86 5.37 13.35
N GLU A 288 -6.68 6.44 12.58
CA GLU A 288 -7.60 6.86 11.53
C GLU A 288 -6.92 6.87 10.16
N GLY A 289 -7.72 6.74 9.12
CA GLY A 289 -7.25 6.75 7.73
C GLY A 289 -7.09 5.35 7.13
N ASP A 290 -6.51 5.30 5.94
CA ASP A 290 -6.20 4.04 5.27
C ASP A 290 -5.01 3.31 5.93
N ALA A 291 -4.72 2.10 5.46
CA ALA A 291 -3.64 1.29 6.04
C ALA A 291 -2.25 1.95 5.92
N ARG A 292 -2.02 2.80 4.91
CA ARG A 292 -0.75 3.55 4.78
C ARG A 292 -0.63 4.62 5.86
N ALA A 293 -1.67 5.43 6.05
CA ALA A 293 -1.72 6.44 7.10
C ALA A 293 -1.62 5.80 8.49
N ALA A 294 -2.26 4.65 8.68
CA ALA A 294 -2.17 3.87 9.91
C ALA A 294 -0.74 3.40 10.19
N VAL A 295 -0.03 2.89 9.18
CA VAL A 295 1.37 2.47 9.30
C VAL A 295 2.27 3.64 9.70
N ASP A 296 2.12 4.80 9.08
CA ASP A 296 2.93 5.97 9.41
C ASP A 296 2.71 6.42 10.86
N GLN A 297 1.47 6.37 11.38
CA GLN A 297 1.15 6.63 12.78
C GLN A 297 1.78 5.59 13.73
N ILE A 298 1.71 4.31 13.39
CA ILE A 298 2.31 3.21 14.16
C ILE A 298 3.83 3.39 14.25
N ILE A 299 4.48 3.69 13.14
CA ILE A 299 5.93 3.92 13.09
C ILE A 299 6.34 5.09 13.99
N ALA A 300 5.61 6.20 13.92
CA ALA A 300 5.85 7.36 14.76
C ALA A 300 5.69 7.02 16.26
N LEU A 301 4.65 6.25 16.61
CA LEU A 301 4.37 5.83 17.99
C LEU A 301 5.48 4.93 18.54
N ILE A 302 5.93 3.93 17.79
CA ILE A 302 7.04 3.04 18.20
C ILE A 302 8.33 3.85 18.38
N GLY A 303 8.60 4.79 17.47
CA GLY A 303 9.77 5.67 17.55
C GLY A 303 9.78 6.54 18.79
N ALA A 304 8.66 7.17 19.13
CA ALA A 304 8.50 7.99 20.32
C ALA A 304 8.67 7.18 21.62
N HIS A 305 8.05 5.99 21.69
CA HIS A 305 8.13 5.12 22.85
C HIS A 305 9.57 4.67 23.15
N ARG A 306 10.31 4.25 22.11
CA ARG A 306 11.72 3.83 22.25
C ARG A 306 12.66 4.97 22.63
N SER A 307 12.35 6.21 22.23
CA SER A 307 13.14 7.36 22.60
C SER A 307 12.95 7.72 24.08
N ALA A 308 11.74 7.55 24.62
CA ALA A 308 11.44 7.75 26.02
C ALA A 308 12.14 6.70 26.92
N THR A 309 12.07 5.40 26.53
CA THR A 309 12.68 4.29 27.30
C THR A 309 14.23 4.30 27.31
N ARG A 310 14.89 5.03 26.42
CA ARG A 310 16.35 5.17 26.40
C ARG A 310 16.87 6.31 27.24
N GLN A 311 16.00 7.17 27.77
CA GLN A 311 16.36 8.33 28.62
C GLN A 311 16.21 8.05 30.11
N ASP A 312 15.56 6.97 30.47
CA ASP A 312 15.46 6.40 31.82
C ASP A 312 16.52 5.29 32.02
#